data_37d6c711194af72d6257e53e120e0e09
#
_entry.id   37d6c711194af72d6257e53e120e0e09
#
_cell.length_a   1.000
_cell.length_b   1.000
_cell.length_c   1.000
_cell.angle_alpha   90.00
_cell.angle_beta   90.00
_cell.angle_gamma   90.00
#
_symmetry.space_group_name_H-M   'P 1'
#
loop_
_entity.id
_entity.type
_entity.pdbx_description
1 polymer ?
#
loop_
_entity_poly.entity_id
_entity_poly.type
_entity_poly.pdbx_seq_one_letter_code
_entity_poly.pdbx_strand_id
1 'polypeptide(L)'
;LLADTGTPEGGLSPTALTYASEVHVSGSTTIKARTLASDGSWSALTEAKYLIGIPASSENLLATELHYHPLDASTAEEIAISTNPDDYEFIELLNTSSDLINLSYCVFSRGFDFNFPIDSTLAAGERMVIVSNRAAFLARYGASLGDAIVGEFANDTKLSNKGENIILLDAKGAIIFDFAYNDKSPWPESPDGDGPSLVLSDATNTLTTELGDS
;
A
#
# COMPACT_ATOMS: atom_id res chain seq x y z
N LEU A 1 27.79 -13.68 -2.95
CA LEU A 1 26.53 -12.96 -2.87
C LEU A 1 26.82 -11.49 -2.65
N LEU A 2 26.33 -10.62 -3.49
CA LEU A 2 26.69 -9.22 -3.51
C LEU A 2 25.42 -8.37 -3.52
N ALA A 3 25.31 -7.43 -2.60
CA ALA A 3 24.24 -6.43 -2.65
C ALA A 3 24.70 -5.25 -3.53
N ASP A 4 23.89 -4.87 -4.51
CA ASP A 4 24.12 -3.72 -5.38
C ASP A 4 23.14 -2.60 -5.02
N THR A 5 23.66 -1.40 -4.83
CA THR A 5 22.86 -0.20 -4.53
C THR A 5 22.57 0.64 -5.79
N GLY A 6 22.62 0.03 -6.99
CA GLY A 6 22.23 0.70 -8.22
C GLY A 6 23.26 1.67 -8.80
N THR A 7 24.57 1.36 -8.67
CA THR A 7 25.57 2.10 -9.42
C THR A 7 25.41 1.85 -10.93
N PRO A 8 25.34 2.88 -11.77
CA PRO A 8 25.40 2.70 -13.21
C PRO A 8 26.70 1.96 -13.60
N GLU A 9 26.62 1.07 -14.60
CA GLU A 9 27.76 0.35 -15.20
C GLU A 9 28.40 -0.76 -14.37
N GLY A 10 27.65 -1.54 -13.59
CA GLY A 10 28.14 -2.81 -13.08
C GLY A 10 29.17 -2.76 -11.95
N GLY A 11 29.31 -1.63 -11.29
CA GLY A 11 30.16 -1.48 -10.09
C GLY A 11 29.68 -2.34 -8.92
N LEU A 12 30.59 -2.71 -8.01
CA LEU A 12 30.26 -3.34 -6.74
C LEU A 12 29.82 -2.29 -5.74
N SER A 13 28.75 -2.58 -5.00
CA SER A 13 28.46 -1.80 -3.80
C SER A 13 29.62 -1.93 -2.82
N PRO A 14 30.03 -0.85 -2.14
CA PRO A 14 31.05 -0.93 -1.08
C PRO A 14 30.64 -1.83 0.09
N THR A 15 29.35 -2.15 0.21
CA THR A 15 28.79 -3.05 1.23
C THR A 15 28.56 -4.47 0.71
N ALA A 16 28.92 -4.75 -0.55
CA ALA A 16 28.76 -6.07 -1.14
C ALA A 16 29.63 -7.11 -0.45
N LEU A 17 29.04 -8.27 -0.17
CA LEU A 17 29.71 -9.39 0.48
C LEU A 17 30.03 -10.49 -0.53
N THR A 18 31.22 -11.10 -0.39
CA THR A 18 31.52 -12.33 -1.11
C THR A 18 30.79 -13.50 -0.45
N TYR A 19 30.02 -14.26 -1.25
CA TYR A 19 29.36 -15.45 -0.72
C TYR A 19 30.40 -16.50 -0.32
N ALA A 20 30.37 -16.89 0.93
CA ALA A 20 31.29 -17.90 1.50
C ALA A 20 30.55 -19.01 2.26
N SER A 21 29.32 -18.74 2.71
CA SER A 21 28.51 -19.68 3.50
C SER A 21 27.03 -19.31 3.43
N GLU A 22 26.18 -20.04 4.12
CA GLU A 22 24.75 -19.77 4.28
C GLU A 22 24.50 -18.30 4.69
N VAL A 23 23.46 -17.73 4.10
CA VAL A 23 22.95 -16.39 4.48
C VAL A 23 21.68 -16.57 5.27
N HIS A 24 21.74 -16.24 6.56
CA HIS A 24 20.56 -16.24 7.42
C HIS A 24 19.77 -14.95 7.22
N VAL A 25 18.45 -15.10 6.95
CA VAL A 25 17.51 -14.00 6.78
C VAL A 25 16.55 -14.03 7.95
N SER A 26 16.57 -12.99 8.80
CA SER A 26 15.72 -12.86 9.99
C SER A 26 14.55 -11.88 9.83
N GLY A 27 14.51 -11.12 8.76
CA GLY A 27 13.45 -10.18 8.39
C GLY A 27 13.23 -10.16 6.88
N SER A 28 12.12 -9.61 6.43
CA SER A 28 11.83 -9.46 5.01
C SER A 28 12.91 -8.64 4.33
N THR A 29 13.42 -9.11 3.19
CA THR A 29 14.55 -8.45 2.52
C THR A 29 14.62 -8.81 1.04
N THR A 30 15.32 -7.97 0.29
CA THR A 30 15.68 -8.25 -1.11
C THR A 30 17.16 -8.63 -1.17
N ILE A 31 17.46 -9.83 -1.66
CA ILE A 31 18.83 -10.27 -1.92
C ILE A 31 19.14 -10.11 -3.39
N LYS A 32 20.23 -9.39 -3.69
CA LYS A 32 20.78 -9.23 -5.04
C LYS A 32 22.10 -9.98 -5.14
N ALA A 33 22.30 -10.74 -6.22
CA ALA A 33 23.49 -11.56 -6.40
C ALA A 33 23.93 -11.58 -7.87
N ARG A 34 25.25 -11.69 -8.06
CA ARG A 34 25.87 -11.95 -9.36
C ARG A 34 27.20 -12.67 -9.18
N THR A 35 27.70 -13.28 -10.23
CA THR A 35 28.95 -14.03 -10.22
C THR A 35 30.04 -13.25 -10.96
N LEU A 36 31.23 -13.20 -10.40
CA LEU A 36 32.45 -12.75 -11.09
C LEU A 36 33.12 -13.95 -11.74
N ALA A 37 33.29 -13.90 -13.05
CA ALA A 37 34.05 -14.90 -13.78
C ALA A 37 35.57 -14.68 -13.66
N SER A 38 36.36 -15.69 -13.98
CA SER A 38 37.81 -15.62 -13.88
C SER A 38 38.49 -14.63 -14.87
N ASP A 39 37.76 -14.23 -15.91
CA ASP A 39 38.20 -13.21 -16.87
C ASP A 39 37.84 -11.77 -16.40
N GLY A 40 37.26 -11.61 -15.22
CA GLY A 40 36.85 -10.33 -14.66
C GLY A 40 35.47 -9.85 -15.09
N SER A 41 34.74 -10.62 -15.90
CA SER A 41 33.37 -10.27 -16.31
C SER A 41 32.33 -10.64 -15.23
N TRP A 42 31.26 -9.86 -15.14
CA TRP A 42 30.14 -10.10 -14.23
C TRP A 42 28.96 -10.72 -14.94
N SER A 43 28.30 -11.69 -14.30
CA SER A 43 26.98 -12.16 -14.75
C SER A 43 25.91 -11.07 -14.64
N ALA A 44 24.76 -11.29 -15.26
CA ALA A 44 23.56 -10.51 -14.97
C ALA A 44 23.24 -10.54 -13.46
N LEU A 45 22.67 -9.43 -12.96
CA LEU A 45 22.20 -9.33 -11.58
C LEU A 45 20.95 -10.21 -11.42
N THR A 46 20.97 -11.08 -10.42
CA THR A 46 19.80 -11.82 -9.97
C THR A 46 19.26 -11.18 -8.71
N GLU A 47 17.95 -10.99 -8.63
CA GLU A 47 17.26 -10.43 -7.47
C GLU A 47 16.22 -11.42 -6.97
N ALA A 48 16.15 -11.60 -5.64
CA ALA A 48 15.14 -12.41 -4.98
C ALA A 48 14.61 -11.70 -3.74
N LYS A 49 13.28 -11.59 -3.64
CA LYS A 49 12.58 -11.05 -2.47
C LYS A 49 12.27 -12.19 -1.51
N TYR A 50 12.62 -11.99 -0.24
CA TYR A 50 12.29 -12.92 0.85
C TYR A 50 11.34 -12.21 1.81
N LEU A 51 10.16 -12.79 1.99
CA LEU A 51 9.16 -12.34 2.94
C LEU A 51 9.15 -13.30 4.13
N ILE A 52 9.27 -12.76 5.33
CA ILE A 52 9.29 -13.53 6.58
C ILE A 52 7.98 -13.25 7.34
N GLY A 53 7.35 -14.32 7.84
CA GLY A 53 6.05 -14.26 8.50
C GLY A 53 4.88 -14.67 7.60
N ILE A 54 3.67 -14.44 8.06
CA ILE A 54 2.43 -14.74 7.33
C ILE A 54 2.21 -13.64 6.29
N PRO A 55 2.19 -13.94 4.99
CA PRO A 55 1.96 -12.92 3.98
C PRO A 55 0.51 -12.43 3.99
N ALA A 56 0.32 -11.16 3.64
CA ALA A 56 -0.99 -10.65 3.30
C ALA A 56 -1.55 -11.38 2.06
N SER A 57 -2.84 -11.70 2.09
CA SER A 57 -3.54 -12.47 1.06
C SER A 57 -5.03 -12.09 1.02
N SER A 58 -5.77 -12.60 0.03
CA SER A 58 -7.21 -12.43 -0.07
C SER A 58 -8.01 -13.08 1.08
N GLU A 59 -7.38 -13.93 1.89
CA GLU A 59 -8.03 -14.60 3.02
C GLU A 59 -7.89 -13.82 4.34
N ASN A 60 -6.97 -12.83 4.40
CA ASN A 60 -6.65 -12.15 5.65
C ASN A 60 -6.58 -10.63 5.58
N LEU A 61 -6.72 -10.02 4.40
CA LEU A 61 -6.68 -8.57 4.23
C LEU A 61 -7.85 -8.09 3.38
N LEU A 62 -8.60 -7.11 3.89
CA LEU A 62 -9.71 -6.46 3.19
C LEU A 62 -9.50 -4.94 3.12
N ALA A 63 -10.01 -4.30 2.04
CA ALA A 63 -10.29 -2.88 2.03
C ALA A 63 -11.66 -2.68 2.68
N THR A 64 -11.74 -1.87 3.72
CA THR A 64 -12.96 -1.66 4.52
C THR A 64 -13.57 -0.29 4.34
N GLU A 65 -12.79 0.69 3.90
CA GLU A 65 -13.25 2.04 3.63
C GLU A 65 -12.47 2.68 2.49
N LEU A 66 -13.15 3.47 1.66
CA LEU A 66 -12.57 4.21 0.55
C LEU A 66 -13.20 5.60 0.50
N HIS A 67 -12.38 6.65 0.64
CA HIS A 67 -12.82 8.03 0.48
C HIS A 67 -12.22 8.64 -0.77
N TYR A 68 -12.94 8.58 -1.87
CA TYR A 68 -12.47 8.95 -3.21
C TYR A 68 -12.85 10.38 -3.63
N HIS A 69 -13.83 11.00 -2.99
CA HIS A 69 -14.26 12.37 -3.27
C HIS A 69 -14.65 13.11 -1.98
N PRO A 70 -13.66 13.46 -1.15
CA PRO A 70 -13.90 14.19 0.09
C PRO A 70 -14.48 15.58 -0.18
N LEU A 71 -15.19 16.12 0.83
CA LEU A 71 -15.61 17.53 0.83
C LEU A 71 -14.42 18.49 0.71
N ASP A 72 -14.67 19.68 0.19
CA ASP A 72 -13.74 20.80 0.23
C ASP A 72 -13.29 21.10 1.67
N ALA A 73 -12.08 21.66 1.80
CA ALA A 73 -11.59 22.14 3.09
C ALA A 73 -12.51 23.22 3.67
N SER A 74 -12.95 23.05 4.92
CA SER A 74 -13.95 23.91 5.55
C SER A 74 -13.46 24.64 6.79
N THR A 75 -12.46 24.11 7.49
CA THR A 75 -11.88 24.72 8.69
C THR A 75 -10.64 25.54 8.35
N ALA A 76 -10.29 26.49 9.20
CA ALA A 76 -9.08 27.30 9.03
C ALA A 76 -7.80 26.46 9.03
N GLU A 77 -7.79 25.34 9.79
CA GLU A 77 -6.67 24.40 9.86
C GLU A 77 -6.54 23.63 8.54
N GLU A 78 -7.61 23.07 8.01
CA GLU A 78 -7.62 22.38 6.72
C GLU A 78 -7.17 23.31 5.60
N ILE A 79 -7.78 24.49 5.48
CA ILE A 79 -7.48 25.49 4.44
C ILE A 79 -6.01 25.93 4.47
N ALA A 80 -5.40 26.00 5.67
CA ALA A 80 -3.99 26.32 5.82
C ALA A 80 -3.05 25.23 5.29
N ILE A 81 -3.52 23.98 5.22
CA ILE A 81 -2.76 22.82 4.73
C ILE A 81 -3.03 22.61 3.25
N SER A 82 -4.29 22.44 2.87
CA SER A 82 -4.69 22.28 1.46
C SER A 82 -6.14 22.71 1.24
N THR A 83 -6.40 23.30 0.08
CA THR A 83 -7.75 23.58 -0.43
C THR A 83 -8.18 22.59 -1.51
N ASN A 84 -7.31 21.63 -1.86
CA ASN A 84 -7.62 20.56 -2.81
C ASN A 84 -8.33 19.41 -2.08
N PRO A 85 -9.59 19.07 -2.40
CA PRO A 85 -10.29 17.98 -1.75
C PRO A 85 -9.59 16.61 -1.94
N ASP A 86 -8.92 16.39 -3.06
CA ASP A 86 -8.19 15.14 -3.33
C ASP A 86 -7.06 14.87 -2.30
N ASP A 87 -6.57 15.89 -1.59
CA ASP A 87 -5.57 15.71 -0.53
C ASP A 87 -6.14 15.03 0.73
N TYR A 88 -7.45 14.89 0.84
CA TYR A 88 -8.14 14.23 1.96
C TYR A 88 -8.58 12.80 1.63
N GLU A 89 -8.23 12.28 0.46
CA GLU A 89 -8.52 10.91 0.04
C GLU A 89 -7.76 9.89 0.87
N PHE A 90 -8.38 8.73 1.08
CA PHE A 90 -7.72 7.60 1.73
C PHE A 90 -8.38 6.25 1.39
N ILE A 91 -7.66 5.18 1.69
CA ILE A 91 -8.17 3.81 1.76
C ILE A 91 -7.79 3.20 3.09
N GLU A 92 -8.75 2.52 3.75
CA GLU A 92 -8.53 1.74 4.97
C GLU A 92 -8.43 0.25 4.64
N LEU A 93 -7.48 -0.42 5.28
CA LEU A 93 -7.27 -1.87 5.21
C LEU A 93 -7.44 -2.47 6.59
N LEU A 94 -8.06 -3.66 6.65
CA LEU A 94 -8.29 -4.45 7.86
C LEU A 94 -7.63 -5.82 7.74
N ASN A 95 -6.85 -6.22 8.75
CA ASN A 95 -6.46 -7.60 8.94
C ASN A 95 -7.61 -8.38 9.59
N THR A 96 -8.22 -9.29 8.84
CA THR A 96 -9.35 -10.11 9.31
C THR A 96 -8.94 -11.39 10.02
N SER A 97 -7.64 -11.69 10.05
CA SER A 97 -7.11 -12.90 10.68
C SER A 97 -6.81 -12.72 12.17
N SER A 98 -6.50 -13.83 12.84
CA SER A 98 -6.03 -13.85 14.23
C SER A 98 -4.52 -13.66 14.40
N ASP A 99 -3.79 -13.46 13.29
CA ASP A 99 -2.34 -13.42 13.26
C ASP A 99 -1.82 -12.08 12.76
N LEU A 100 -0.56 -11.77 13.11
CA LEU A 100 0.17 -10.66 12.50
C LEU A 100 0.47 -11.00 11.04
N ILE A 101 0.02 -10.18 10.10
CA ILE A 101 0.33 -10.34 8.67
C ILE A 101 1.43 -9.39 8.21
N ASN A 102 2.16 -9.80 7.17
CA ASN A 102 3.25 -9.05 6.57
C ASN A 102 2.86 -8.59 5.16
N LEU A 103 2.85 -7.26 4.96
CA LEU A 103 2.51 -6.59 3.70
C LEU A 103 3.75 -6.18 2.90
N SER A 104 4.97 -6.56 3.31
CA SER A 104 6.18 -6.23 2.57
C SER A 104 6.04 -6.60 1.10
N TYR A 105 6.40 -5.67 0.22
CA TYR A 105 6.33 -5.81 -1.23
C TYR A 105 4.93 -5.91 -1.85
N CYS A 106 3.87 -5.80 -1.06
CA CYS A 106 2.54 -5.59 -1.64
C CYS A 106 2.50 -4.26 -2.39
N VAL A 107 1.73 -4.18 -3.47
CA VAL A 107 1.69 -3.02 -4.34
C VAL A 107 0.27 -2.77 -4.87
N PHE A 108 -0.19 -1.54 -4.79
CA PHE A 108 -1.35 -1.12 -5.55
C PHE A 108 -0.92 -0.99 -7.01
N SER A 109 -1.56 -1.76 -7.87
CA SER A 109 -1.28 -1.81 -9.31
C SER A 109 -2.31 -1.03 -10.14
N ARG A 110 -3.42 -0.65 -9.52
CA ARG A 110 -4.49 0.22 -10.06
C ARG A 110 -5.14 1.01 -8.94
N GLY A 111 -5.70 2.16 -9.29
CA GLY A 111 -6.28 3.17 -8.43
C GLY A 111 -5.27 4.29 -8.19
N PHE A 112 -4.32 4.06 -7.37
CA PHE A 112 -3.23 4.99 -7.03
C PHE A 112 -1.91 4.24 -6.90
N ASP A 113 -0.81 4.96 -6.95
CA ASP A 113 0.52 4.38 -6.80
C ASP A 113 0.89 4.27 -5.33
N PHE A 114 1.09 3.05 -4.84
CA PHE A 114 1.63 2.80 -3.50
C PHE A 114 2.34 1.45 -3.43
N ASN A 115 3.53 1.46 -2.84
CA ASN A 115 4.29 0.24 -2.55
C ASN A 115 4.50 0.15 -1.05
N PHE A 116 4.06 -0.96 -0.43
CA PHE A 116 4.29 -1.16 0.99
C PHE A 116 5.79 -1.24 1.29
N PRO A 117 6.29 -0.46 2.26
CA PRO A 117 7.65 -0.58 2.75
C PRO A 117 7.98 -2.01 3.22
N ILE A 118 9.27 -2.35 3.19
CA ILE A 118 9.74 -3.61 3.79
C ILE A 118 9.41 -3.57 5.29
N ASP A 119 9.02 -4.72 5.84
CA ASP A 119 8.59 -4.91 7.23
C ASP A 119 7.30 -4.16 7.61
N SER A 120 6.50 -3.74 6.63
CA SER A 120 5.11 -3.34 6.88
C SER A 120 4.32 -4.51 7.41
N THR A 121 3.77 -4.38 8.61
CA THR A 121 2.96 -5.42 9.27
C THR A 121 1.65 -4.85 9.78
N LEU A 122 0.64 -5.70 9.91
CA LEU A 122 -0.66 -5.35 10.48
C LEU A 122 -1.07 -6.43 11.47
N ALA A 123 -1.29 -6.04 12.72
CA ALA A 123 -1.67 -6.97 13.78
C ALA A 123 -3.09 -7.53 13.56
N ALA A 124 -3.40 -8.63 14.25
CA ALA A 124 -4.71 -9.27 14.19
C ALA A 124 -5.84 -8.30 14.54
N GLY A 125 -6.82 -8.15 13.64
CA GLY A 125 -7.98 -7.26 13.83
C GLY A 125 -7.68 -5.76 13.75
N GLU A 126 -6.44 -5.38 13.50
CA GLU A 126 -6.05 -3.96 13.38
C GLU A 126 -6.34 -3.41 11.99
N ARG A 127 -6.42 -2.07 11.93
CA ARG A 127 -6.60 -1.30 10.71
C ARG A 127 -5.40 -0.43 10.42
N MET A 128 -5.16 -0.16 9.14
CA MET A 128 -4.22 0.84 8.66
C MET A 128 -4.83 1.65 7.52
N VAL A 129 -4.32 2.85 7.31
CA VAL A 129 -4.76 3.72 6.21
C VAL A 129 -3.58 4.11 5.32
N ILE A 130 -3.84 4.22 4.02
CA ILE A 130 -2.99 4.88 3.04
C ILE A 130 -3.74 6.14 2.63
N VAL A 131 -3.08 7.29 2.67
CA VAL A 131 -3.71 8.60 2.51
C VAL A 131 -3.10 9.35 1.32
N SER A 132 -3.83 10.28 0.72
CA SER A 132 -3.29 11.16 -0.31
C SER A 132 -2.27 12.14 0.28
N ASN A 133 -2.62 12.80 1.40
CA ASN A 133 -1.76 13.75 2.10
C ASN A 133 -1.92 13.58 3.61
N ARG A 134 -0.83 13.19 4.29
CA ARG A 134 -0.83 12.91 5.73
C ARG A 134 -1.26 14.13 6.57
N ALA A 135 -0.77 15.32 6.22
CA ALA A 135 -1.10 16.52 6.99
C ALA A 135 -2.57 16.89 6.85
N ALA A 136 -3.12 16.81 5.64
CA ALA A 136 -4.53 17.04 5.37
C ALA A 136 -5.42 16.02 6.10
N PHE A 137 -5.07 14.73 6.00
CA PHE A 137 -5.79 13.67 6.70
C PHE A 137 -5.84 13.91 8.22
N LEU A 138 -4.71 14.22 8.84
CA LEU A 138 -4.65 14.45 10.29
C LEU A 138 -5.40 15.71 10.73
N ALA A 139 -5.42 16.75 9.91
CA ALA A 139 -6.19 17.97 10.20
C ALA A 139 -7.70 17.70 10.19
N ARG A 140 -8.18 16.82 9.30
CA ARG A 140 -9.61 16.51 9.16
C ARG A 140 -10.08 15.46 10.15
N TYR A 141 -9.36 14.32 10.22
CA TYR A 141 -9.81 13.14 10.95
C TYR A 141 -9.19 13.00 12.33
N GLY A 142 -8.19 13.81 12.65
CA GLY A 142 -7.59 13.92 13.97
C GLY A 142 -6.18 13.36 14.09
N ALA A 143 -5.35 14.04 14.88
CA ALA A 143 -3.93 13.71 15.06
C ALA A 143 -3.70 12.33 15.71
N SER A 144 -4.69 11.78 16.43
CA SER A 144 -4.61 10.46 17.07
C SER A 144 -4.53 9.30 16.05
N LEU A 145 -4.91 9.52 14.79
CA LEU A 145 -4.85 8.51 13.73
C LEU A 145 -3.47 8.40 13.08
N GLY A 146 -2.49 9.19 13.54
CA GLY A 146 -1.16 9.24 12.94
C GLY A 146 -0.43 7.90 12.89
N ASP A 147 -0.63 7.03 13.87
CA ASP A 147 0.01 5.71 13.93
C ASP A 147 -0.66 4.68 12.98
N ALA A 148 -1.90 4.92 12.58
CA ALA A 148 -2.60 4.07 11.61
C ALA A 148 -2.16 4.35 10.16
N ILE A 149 -1.53 5.50 9.88
CA ILE A 149 -1.09 5.87 8.53
C ILE A 149 0.20 5.15 8.18
N VAL A 150 0.12 4.21 7.23
CA VAL A 150 1.28 3.46 6.72
C VAL A 150 2.08 4.23 5.66
N GLY A 151 1.44 5.16 4.95
CA GLY A 151 2.10 5.99 3.94
C GLY A 151 1.14 6.87 3.14
N GLU A 152 1.70 7.59 2.17
CA GLU A 152 0.99 8.49 1.28
C GLU A 152 1.01 7.93 -0.16
N PHE A 153 -0.02 8.28 -0.95
CA PHE A 153 -0.05 7.99 -2.40
C PHE A 153 1.21 8.55 -3.06
N ALA A 154 1.81 7.78 -3.94
CA ALA A 154 3.03 8.19 -4.64
C ALA A 154 2.72 8.84 -5.99
N ASN A 155 3.71 9.57 -6.53
CA ASN A 155 3.69 10.13 -7.90
C ASN A 155 2.50 11.05 -8.19
N ASP A 156 2.01 11.79 -7.19
CA ASP A 156 0.85 12.67 -7.29
C ASP A 156 -0.41 11.98 -7.85
N THR A 157 -0.51 10.67 -7.63
CA THR A 157 -1.71 9.91 -8.00
C THR A 157 -2.84 10.18 -7.02
N LYS A 158 -4.07 9.96 -7.46
CA LYS A 158 -5.30 10.16 -6.70
C LYS A 158 -6.38 9.20 -7.17
N LEU A 159 -7.44 9.08 -6.38
CA LEU A 159 -8.61 8.30 -6.70
C LEU A 159 -9.49 9.04 -7.72
N SER A 160 -10.17 8.28 -8.58
CA SER A 160 -11.07 8.87 -9.56
C SER A 160 -12.43 9.21 -8.94
N ASN A 161 -12.87 10.48 -9.03
CA ASN A 161 -14.22 10.91 -8.61
C ASN A 161 -15.37 10.30 -9.44
N LYS A 162 -15.06 9.52 -10.48
CA LYS A 162 -16.05 8.87 -11.36
C LYS A 162 -16.03 7.35 -11.31
N GLY A 163 -15.25 6.82 -10.38
CA GLY A 163 -15.07 5.39 -10.25
C GLY A 163 -13.90 4.85 -11.05
N GLU A 164 -13.33 3.79 -10.53
CA GLU A 164 -12.23 3.04 -11.13
C GLU A 164 -12.07 1.66 -10.48
N ASN A 165 -11.10 0.90 -10.95
CA ASN A 165 -10.66 -0.34 -10.32
C ASN A 165 -9.53 -0.09 -9.34
N ILE A 166 -9.64 -0.68 -8.16
CA ILE A 166 -8.59 -0.75 -7.14
C ILE A 166 -8.06 -2.17 -7.09
N ILE A 167 -6.76 -2.34 -7.33
CA ILE A 167 -6.11 -3.67 -7.31
C ILE A 167 -4.90 -3.64 -6.40
N LEU A 168 -4.90 -4.51 -5.40
CA LEU A 168 -3.74 -4.79 -4.56
C LEU A 168 -3.17 -6.16 -4.90
N LEU A 169 -1.87 -6.20 -5.14
CA LEU A 169 -1.10 -7.42 -5.39
C LEU A 169 -0.20 -7.76 -4.21
N ASP A 170 0.01 -9.03 -3.98
CA ASP A 170 1.00 -9.54 -3.02
C ASP A 170 2.44 -9.45 -3.56
N ALA A 171 3.42 -9.85 -2.75
CA ALA A 171 4.84 -9.85 -3.09
C ALA A 171 5.20 -10.72 -4.32
N LYS A 172 4.32 -11.64 -4.73
CA LYS A 172 4.49 -12.55 -5.88
C LYS A 172 3.69 -12.10 -7.09
N GLY A 173 2.90 -11.02 -6.95
CA GLY A 173 2.02 -10.52 -7.99
C GLY A 173 0.65 -11.21 -8.04
N ALA A 174 0.27 -12.01 -7.02
CA ALA A 174 -1.07 -12.53 -6.90
C ALA A 174 -2.03 -11.46 -6.38
N ILE A 175 -3.28 -11.49 -6.83
CA ILE A 175 -4.30 -10.53 -6.42
C ILE A 175 -4.72 -10.83 -4.98
N ILE A 176 -4.60 -9.83 -4.10
CA ILE A 176 -5.18 -9.83 -2.75
C ILE A 176 -6.65 -9.41 -2.86
N PHE A 177 -6.92 -8.27 -3.52
CA PHE A 177 -8.26 -7.87 -3.90
C PHE A 177 -8.25 -7.09 -5.23
N ASP A 178 -9.38 -7.16 -5.93
CA ASP A 178 -9.69 -6.44 -7.17
C ASP A 178 -11.16 -6.06 -7.11
N PHE A 179 -11.45 -4.78 -6.94
CA PHE A 179 -12.81 -4.27 -6.94
C PHE A 179 -12.88 -2.95 -7.71
N ALA A 180 -14.06 -2.69 -8.28
CA ALA A 180 -14.40 -1.40 -8.85
C ALA A 180 -15.33 -0.65 -7.92
N TYR A 181 -15.29 0.67 -7.92
CA TYR A 181 -16.31 1.56 -7.37
C TYR A 181 -16.79 2.53 -8.46
N ASN A 182 -17.91 3.21 -8.20
CA ASN A 182 -18.47 4.19 -9.12
C ASN A 182 -19.24 5.28 -8.35
N ASP A 183 -19.41 6.45 -8.99
CA ASP A 183 -20.19 7.60 -8.53
C ASP A 183 -21.70 7.50 -8.81
N LYS A 184 -22.15 6.41 -9.44
CA LYS A 184 -23.55 6.25 -9.94
C LYS A 184 -24.18 4.93 -9.51
N SER A 185 -25.52 4.96 -9.43
CA SER A 185 -26.30 3.74 -9.16
C SER A 185 -25.79 2.52 -9.93
N PRO A 186 -25.63 1.35 -9.28
CA PRO A 186 -26.19 0.99 -7.97
C PRO A 186 -25.30 1.37 -6.75
N TRP A 187 -24.23 2.12 -6.96
CA TRP A 187 -23.40 2.64 -5.88
C TRP A 187 -24.09 3.77 -5.12
N PRO A 188 -23.79 3.97 -3.82
CA PRO A 188 -24.26 5.15 -3.08
C PRO A 188 -23.76 6.43 -3.75
N GLU A 189 -24.59 7.46 -3.81
CA GLU A 189 -24.25 8.74 -4.43
C GLU A 189 -23.59 9.72 -3.43
N SER A 190 -23.85 9.57 -2.11
CA SER A 190 -23.34 10.49 -1.09
C SER A 190 -21.81 10.52 -0.94
N PRO A 191 -21.04 9.45 -1.22
CA PRO A 191 -19.58 9.54 -1.24
C PRO A 191 -19.00 10.39 -2.39
N ASP A 192 -19.82 10.81 -3.35
CA ASP A 192 -19.39 11.68 -4.44
C ASP A 192 -19.47 13.17 -4.05
N GLY A 193 -18.67 13.57 -3.06
CA GLY A 193 -18.51 14.97 -2.66
C GLY A 193 -19.49 15.49 -1.61
N ASP A 194 -20.39 14.66 -1.06
CA ASP A 194 -21.34 15.06 0.00
C ASP A 194 -20.81 14.79 1.42
N GLY A 195 -19.59 14.20 1.55
CA GLY A 195 -18.86 14.05 2.81
C GLY A 195 -18.63 12.62 3.28
N PRO A 196 -19.58 11.68 3.17
CA PRO A 196 -19.33 10.29 3.55
C PRO A 196 -18.28 9.60 2.70
N SER A 197 -17.65 8.57 3.27
CA SER A 197 -16.82 7.60 2.53
C SER A 197 -17.64 6.38 2.09
N LEU A 198 -17.12 5.57 1.19
CA LEU A 198 -17.62 4.21 0.95
C LEU A 198 -17.12 3.29 2.04
N VAL A 199 -18.01 2.61 2.74
CA VAL A 199 -17.66 1.65 3.80
C VAL A 199 -18.19 0.26 3.45
N LEU A 200 -17.37 -0.76 3.67
CA LEU A 200 -17.78 -2.14 3.51
C LEU A 200 -18.86 -2.49 4.54
N SER A 201 -20.08 -2.80 4.06
CA SER A 201 -21.23 -3.04 4.92
C SER A 201 -21.16 -4.34 5.73
N ASP A 202 -20.37 -5.31 5.27
CA ASP A 202 -20.14 -6.59 5.95
C ASP A 202 -18.72 -7.10 5.69
N ALA A 203 -17.85 -7.05 6.70
CA ALA A 203 -16.46 -7.52 6.60
C ALA A 203 -16.35 -9.06 6.44
N THR A 204 -17.45 -9.81 6.50
CA THR A 204 -17.49 -11.24 6.19
C THR A 204 -17.76 -11.52 4.71
N ASN A 205 -18.07 -10.48 3.93
CA ASN A 205 -18.39 -10.61 2.52
C ASN A 205 -17.16 -10.24 1.66
N THR A 206 -16.84 -11.07 0.70
CA THR A 206 -15.86 -10.76 -0.33
C THR A 206 -16.31 -9.52 -1.09
N LEU A 207 -15.45 -8.51 -1.23
CA LEU A 207 -15.67 -7.26 -1.97
C LEU A 207 -16.18 -7.50 -3.40
N THR A 208 -17.43 -7.76 -3.55
CA THR A 208 -18.01 -7.95 -4.87
C THR A 208 -19.11 -6.97 -5.21
N THR A 209 -19.54 -6.05 -4.32
CA THR A 209 -20.50 -5.02 -4.74
C THR A 209 -21.17 -4.21 -3.59
N GLU A 210 -20.79 -4.40 -2.32
CA GLU A 210 -21.55 -3.77 -1.24
C GLU A 210 -20.66 -2.91 -0.31
N LEU A 211 -20.04 -1.87 -0.89
CA LEU A 211 -19.63 -0.73 -0.10
C LEU A 211 -20.91 0.07 0.21
N GLY A 212 -21.29 0.12 1.46
CA GLY A 212 -22.41 0.94 1.93
C GLY A 212 -21.96 2.37 2.23
N ASP A 213 -22.94 3.25 2.39
CA ASP A 213 -22.75 4.63 2.84
C ASP A 213 -22.57 4.66 4.37
N SER A 214 -21.65 5.48 4.92
CA SER A 214 -21.37 5.60 6.36
C SER A 214 -21.93 6.86 6.98
#